data_9edd7c96edef0ce0bcaba829a252e5ca
#
_entry.id   9edd7c96edef0ce0bcaba829a252e5ca
#
_cell.length_a   1.000
_cell.length_b   1.000
_cell.length_c   1.000
_cell.angle_alpha   90.00
_cell.angle_beta   90.00
_cell.angle_gamma   90.00
#
_symmetry.space_group_name_H-M   'P 1'
#
loop_
_entity.id
_entity.type
_entity.pdbx_description
1 polymer ?
#
loop_
_entity_poly.entity_id
_entity_poly.type
_entity_poly.pdbx_seq_one_letter_code
_entity_poly.pdbx_strand_id
1 'polypeptide(L)'
;MSDIDAVLNGVEDSDAFYDPSQDFDGVLPAGEYLVHVKEMDVKDDIVIKGKFLADIYVPTFIVAKENESQEYNVNGETVSGKSFVGRTVPAKGFFRFKRPDAAKYPQLSDSPGSNKRYMEFADAIGIKVEEVDGRFKLPTLDEDFVKGEPAKVKVVHDKWLGREGDEMISPKVIDVFKWSNGKKVYDDIPF
;
A
#
# COMPACT_ATOMS: atom_id res chain seq x y z
N MET A 1 -7.95 -4.37 -53.09
CA MET A 1 -7.53 -4.74 -51.75
C MET A 1 -6.95 -3.50 -51.14
N SER A 2 -7.59 -2.96 -50.12
CA SER A 2 -7.17 -1.70 -49.53
C SER A 2 -6.05 -1.96 -48.52
N ASP A 3 -5.13 -1.01 -48.41
CA ASP A 3 -3.99 -1.06 -47.47
C ASP A 3 -4.40 -1.28 -45.99
N ILE A 4 -5.68 -1.17 -45.69
CA ILE A 4 -6.26 -1.39 -44.37
C ILE A 4 -6.24 -2.90 -43.97
N ASP A 5 -6.47 -3.82 -44.91
CA ASP A 5 -6.46 -5.25 -44.63
C ASP A 5 -5.06 -5.81 -44.34
N ALA A 6 -4.03 -5.16 -44.85
CA ALA A 6 -2.63 -5.53 -44.61
C ALA A 6 -2.15 -5.08 -43.20
N VAL A 7 -2.70 -3.99 -42.72
CA VAL A 7 -2.37 -3.48 -41.35
C VAL A 7 -3.03 -4.32 -40.25
N LEU A 8 -4.26 -4.79 -40.48
CA LEU A 8 -4.98 -5.62 -39.49
C LEU A 8 -4.41 -7.03 -39.32
N ASN A 9 -3.77 -7.59 -40.34
CA ASN A 9 -3.20 -8.93 -40.27
C ASN A 9 -1.78 -9.00 -39.69
N GLY A 10 -1.19 -7.88 -39.29
CA GLY A 10 0.14 -7.81 -38.71
C GLY A 10 0.18 -7.39 -37.23
N VAL A 11 -0.96 -7.07 -36.64
CA VAL A 11 -1.05 -6.63 -35.23
C VAL A 11 -1.55 -7.80 -34.40
N GLU A 12 -0.63 -8.69 -33.99
CA GLU A 12 -0.86 -9.65 -32.90
C GLU A 12 -0.71 -8.99 -31.52
N ASP A 13 -0.74 -7.67 -31.46
CA ASP A 13 -0.53 -6.95 -30.21
C ASP A 13 -1.88 -6.77 -29.50
N SER A 14 -2.08 -7.53 -28.43
CA SER A 14 -3.24 -7.41 -27.54
C SER A 14 -3.45 -5.99 -27.00
N ASP A 15 -2.40 -5.17 -27.04
CA ASP A 15 -2.42 -3.78 -26.60
C ASP A 15 -3.09 -2.82 -27.58
N ALA A 16 -3.37 -3.27 -28.80
CA ALA A 16 -4.07 -2.47 -29.82
C ALA A 16 -5.60 -2.47 -29.69
N PHE A 17 -6.15 -3.33 -28.84
CA PHE A 17 -7.60 -3.49 -28.67
C PHE A 17 -8.03 -3.11 -27.26
N TYR A 18 -8.99 -2.20 -27.18
CA TYR A 18 -9.69 -1.88 -25.96
C TYR A 18 -10.72 -2.97 -25.64
N ASP A 19 -10.60 -3.57 -24.46
CA ASP A 19 -11.57 -4.54 -23.95
C ASP A 19 -12.37 -3.91 -22.78
N PRO A 20 -13.61 -3.47 -23.03
CA PRO A 20 -14.43 -2.83 -22.01
C PRO A 20 -14.78 -3.75 -20.82
N SER A 21 -14.65 -5.08 -20.97
CA SER A 21 -14.88 -6.01 -19.87
C SER A 21 -13.78 -5.94 -18.80
N GLN A 22 -12.67 -5.28 -19.11
CA GLN A 22 -11.56 -5.05 -18.18
C GLN A 22 -11.71 -3.75 -17.38
N ASP A 23 -12.62 -2.88 -17.78
CA ASP A 23 -12.92 -1.64 -17.06
C ASP A 23 -13.83 -1.92 -15.87
N PHE A 24 -13.24 -1.92 -14.70
CA PHE A 24 -13.99 -1.94 -13.45
C PHE A 24 -13.89 -0.57 -12.79
N ASP A 25 -14.95 0.23 -12.88
CA ASP A 25 -15.02 1.58 -12.29
C ASP A 25 -15.29 1.57 -10.77
N GLY A 26 -15.48 0.39 -10.21
CA GLY A 26 -15.80 0.21 -8.80
C GLY A 26 -14.61 0.42 -7.86
N VAL A 27 -14.91 0.46 -6.57
CA VAL A 27 -13.93 0.51 -5.50
C VAL A 27 -13.17 -0.82 -5.44
N LEU A 28 -11.86 -0.80 -5.21
CA LEU A 28 -11.05 -2.01 -5.03
C LEU A 28 -11.73 -2.95 -4.01
N PRO A 29 -12.09 -4.19 -4.37
CA PRO A 29 -12.82 -5.10 -3.48
C PRO A 29 -12.08 -5.38 -2.18
N ALA A 30 -12.82 -5.73 -1.13
CA ALA A 30 -12.22 -6.27 0.07
C ALA A 30 -11.56 -7.63 -0.23
N GLY A 31 -10.33 -7.82 0.22
CA GLY A 31 -9.57 -9.04 -0.07
C GLY A 31 -8.08 -8.90 0.21
N GLU A 32 -7.32 -9.89 -0.22
CA GLU A 32 -5.86 -9.88 -0.12
C GLU A 32 -5.25 -9.60 -1.49
N TYR A 33 -4.26 -8.70 -1.51
CA TYR A 33 -3.58 -8.28 -2.73
C TYR A 33 -2.08 -8.34 -2.58
N LEU A 34 -1.40 -8.75 -3.64
CA LEU A 34 0.04 -8.57 -3.82
C LEU A 34 0.26 -7.14 -4.32
N VAL A 35 1.15 -6.42 -3.67
CA VAL A 35 1.34 -4.98 -3.92
C VAL A 35 2.81 -4.60 -3.87
N HIS A 36 3.12 -3.42 -4.38
CA HIS A 36 4.39 -2.73 -4.12
C HIS A 36 4.14 -1.42 -3.38
N VAL A 37 5.08 -0.98 -2.57
CA VAL A 37 5.07 0.37 -2.00
C VAL A 37 5.24 1.37 -3.14
N LYS A 38 4.26 2.23 -3.36
CA LYS A 38 4.32 3.30 -4.37
C LYS A 38 4.92 4.57 -3.79
N GLU A 39 4.41 4.98 -2.64
CA GLU A 39 4.76 6.24 -1.97
C GLU A 39 4.79 6.02 -0.46
N MET A 40 5.56 6.84 0.24
CA MET A 40 5.63 6.87 1.71
C MET A 40 5.53 8.32 2.19
N ASP A 41 4.35 8.71 2.69
CA ASP A 41 4.19 10.00 3.36
C ASP A 41 4.67 9.88 4.81
N VAL A 42 5.56 10.79 5.23
CA VAL A 42 6.12 10.81 6.59
C VAL A 42 5.72 12.11 7.28
N LYS A 43 5.14 11.99 8.46
CA LYS A 43 4.79 13.12 9.32
C LYS A 43 5.58 13.02 10.62
N ASP A 44 6.48 13.97 10.80
CA ASP A 44 7.38 13.99 11.96
C ASP A 44 6.75 14.68 13.17
N ASP A 45 7.22 14.30 14.36
CA ASP A 45 6.92 14.96 15.63
C ASP A 45 5.43 15.11 15.97
N ILE A 46 4.64 14.11 15.62
CA ILE A 46 3.21 14.10 15.93
C ILE A 46 2.95 13.65 17.37
N VAL A 47 2.13 14.42 18.09
CA VAL A 47 1.73 14.09 19.46
C VAL A 47 0.49 13.18 19.44
N ILE A 48 0.68 11.94 19.86
CA ILE A 48 -0.37 10.92 19.90
C ILE A 48 -1.08 10.95 21.26
N LYS A 49 -2.41 11.16 21.21
CA LYS A 49 -3.30 11.19 22.40
C LYS A 49 -2.81 12.18 23.48
N GLY A 50 -2.12 13.26 23.11
CA GLY A 50 -1.55 14.24 24.05
C GLY A 50 -0.46 13.71 24.97
N LYS A 51 0.09 12.50 24.70
CA LYS A 51 0.97 11.78 25.63
C LYS A 51 2.28 11.30 25.02
N PHE A 52 2.27 10.84 23.78
CA PHE A 52 3.44 10.24 23.14
C PHE A 52 3.88 11.03 21.92
N LEU A 53 5.20 11.12 21.70
CA LEU A 53 5.79 11.66 20.49
C LEU A 53 6.03 10.50 19.50
N ALA A 54 5.65 10.69 18.23
CA ALA A 54 5.88 9.70 17.19
C ALA A 54 6.05 10.38 15.82
N ASP A 55 6.76 9.68 14.93
CA ASP A 55 6.64 9.90 13.49
C ASP A 55 5.58 8.95 12.94
N ILE A 56 4.85 9.38 11.91
CA ILE A 56 3.80 8.57 11.27
C ILE A 56 4.21 8.30 9.84
N TYR A 57 4.31 7.04 9.47
CA TYR A 57 4.61 6.57 8.12
C TYR A 57 3.33 6.06 7.48
N VAL A 58 2.91 6.70 6.39
CA VAL A 58 1.66 6.39 5.69
C VAL A 58 1.97 5.90 4.27
N PRO A 59 2.08 4.58 4.06
CA PRO A 59 2.33 4.05 2.73
C PRO A 59 1.08 4.09 1.86
N THR A 60 1.30 4.37 0.58
CA THR A 60 0.36 4.10 -0.50
C THR A 60 0.91 2.91 -1.28
N PHE A 61 0.09 1.89 -1.46
CA PHE A 61 0.45 0.70 -2.22
C PHE A 61 -0.15 0.74 -3.63
N ILE A 62 0.50 0.06 -4.57
CA ILE A 62 -0.01 -0.20 -5.91
C ILE A 62 -0.19 -1.70 -6.12
N VAL A 63 -1.33 -2.10 -6.67
CA VAL A 63 -1.65 -3.51 -6.94
C VAL A 63 -0.73 -4.06 -8.02
N ALA A 64 -0.02 -5.13 -7.69
CA ALA A 64 0.97 -5.75 -8.54
C ALA A 64 0.34 -6.61 -9.65
N LYS A 65 1.08 -6.78 -10.75
CA LYS A 65 0.67 -7.58 -11.92
C LYS A 65 0.35 -9.04 -11.59
N GLU A 66 0.99 -9.60 -10.59
CA GLU A 66 0.79 -10.99 -10.13
C GLU A 66 -0.65 -11.27 -9.66
N ASN A 67 -1.46 -10.24 -9.44
CA ASN A 67 -2.89 -10.42 -9.16
C ASN A 67 -3.74 -10.72 -10.40
N GLU A 68 -3.22 -10.61 -11.62
CA GLU A 68 -3.97 -10.84 -12.88
C GLU A 68 -4.64 -12.22 -12.93
N SER A 69 -4.00 -13.24 -12.35
CA SER A 69 -4.53 -14.61 -12.31
C SER A 69 -5.50 -14.87 -11.16
N GLN A 70 -5.78 -13.89 -10.32
CA GLN A 70 -6.71 -14.01 -9.20
C GLN A 70 -8.12 -13.59 -9.61
N GLU A 71 -9.09 -14.09 -8.88
CA GLU A 71 -10.49 -13.74 -9.04
C GLU A 71 -11.04 -13.15 -7.74
N TYR A 72 -11.83 -12.11 -7.87
CA TYR A 72 -12.44 -11.40 -6.73
C TYR A 72 -13.95 -11.39 -6.87
N ASN A 73 -14.67 -11.61 -5.76
CA ASN A 73 -16.12 -11.48 -5.75
C ASN A 73 -16.50 -10.02 -5.46
N VAL A 74 -17.25 -9.44 -6.38
CA VAL A 74 -17.77 -8.08 -6.27
C VAL A 74 -19.29 -8.13 -6.41
N ASN A 75 -20.02 -7.92 -5.33
CA ASN A 75 -21.50 -7.94 -5.32
C ASN A 75 -22.12 -9.21 -5.90
N GLY A 76 -21.44 -10.36 -5.78
CA GLY A 76 -21.89 -11.64 -6.30
C GLY A 76 -21.37 -11.97 -7.71
N GLU A 77 -20.69 -11.07 -8.36
CA GLU A 77 -20.03 -11.27 -9.65
C GLU A 77 -18.54 -11.57 -9.45
N THR A 78 -17.99 -12.45 -10.29
CA THR A 78 -16.56 -12.75 -10.31
C THR A 78 -15.86 -11.79 -11.25
N VAL A 79 -14.92 -11.01 -10.73
CA VAL A 79 -14.13 -10.03 -11.48
C VAL A 79 -12.67 -10.47 -11.50
N SER A 80 -12.05 -10.41 -12.68
CA SER A 80 -10.63 -10.73 -12.85
C SER A 80 -9.74 -9.75 -12.10
N GLY A 81 -8.69 -10.26 -11.47
CA GLY A 81 -7.66 -9.44 -10.81
C GLY A 81 -6.95 -8.48 -11.75
N LYS A 82 -6.95 -8.75 -13.07
CA LYS A 82 -6.41 -7.87 -14.10
C LYS A 82 -7.03 -6.46 -14.03
N SER A 83 -8.33 -6.36 -13.71
CA SER A 83 -9.04 -5.08 -13.56
C SER A 83 -8.55 -4.21 -12.39
N PHE A 84 -7.74 -4.77 -11.49
CA PHE A 84 -7.25 -4.08 -10.31
C PHE A 84 -5.75 -3.77 -10.36
N VAL A 85 -5.01 -4.33 -11.30
CA VAL A 85 -3.58 -4.05 -11.49
C VAL A 85 -3.35 -2.56 -11.72
N GLY A 86 -2.34 -2.00 -11.07
CA GLY A 86 -2.03 -0.57 -11.14
C GLY A 86 -2.90 0.34 -10.27
N ARG A 87 -3.97 -0.18 -9.66
CA ARG A 87 -4.77 0.62 -8.72
C ARG A 87 -4.03 0.86 -7.41
N THR A 88 -4.23 2.03 -6.83
CA THR A 88 -3.59 2.40 -5.58
C THR A 88 -4.53 2.26 -4.40
N VAL A 89 -3.96 1.91 -3.23
CA VAL A 89 -4.69 1.83 -1.98
C VAL A 89 -3.84 2.38 -0.84
N PRO A 90 -4.36 3.37 -0.06
CA PRO A 90 -3.66 3.90 1.10
C PRO A 90 -3.77 2.95 2.29
N ALA A 91 -2.75 2.96 3.13
CA ALA A 91 -2.79 2.27 4.42
C ALA A 91 -3.06 3.24 5.58
N LYS A 92 -3.38 2.68 6.74
CA LYS A 92 -3.29 3.41 8.01
C LYS A 92 -1.83 3.70 8.32
N GLY A 93 -1.57 4.84 8.98
CA GLY A 93 -0.22 5.19 9.40
C GLY A 93 0.35 4.20 10.41
N PHE A 94 1.64 3.95 10.30
CA PHE A 94 2.45 3.19 11.23
C PHE A 94 3.24 4.15 12.09
N PHE A 95 3.10 4.03 13.41
CA PHE A 95 3.71 4.96 14.36
C PHE A 95 5.08 4.46 14.80
N ARG A 96 6.11 5.27 14.57
CA ARG A 96 7.42 5.12 15.17
C ARG A 96 7.51 6.03 16.38
N PHE A 97 7.24 5.46 17.57
CA PHE A 97 7.34 6.21 18.82
C PHE A 97 8.79 6.53 19.16
N LYS A 98 9.00 7.73 19.64
CA LYS A 98 10.32 8.24 20.05
C LYS A 98 10.26 8.91 21.42
N ARG A 99 11.40 9.01 22.09
CA ARG A 99 11.49 9.74 23.35
C ARG A 99 11.39 11.24 23.07
N PRO A 100 10.50 11.94 23.77
CA PRO A 100 10.43 13.39 23.65
C PRO A 100 11.68 14.04 24.28
N ASP A 101 12.09 15.16 23.70
CA ASP A 101 13.00 16.08 24.38
C ASP A 101 12.22 16.77 25.51
N ALA A 102 12.63 16.55 26.76
CA ALA A 102 11.96 17.10 27.92
C ALA A 102 11.96 18.64 27.95
N ALA A 103 12.96 19.30 27.34
CA ALA A 103 13.00 20.74 27.21
C ALA A 103 11.95 21.27 26.22
N LYS A 104 11.72 20.56 25.12
CA LYS A 104 10.76 20.93 24.07
C LYS A 104 9.33 20.45 24.39
N TYR A 105 9.20 19.28 25.03
CA TYR A 105 7.93 18.62 25.30
C TYR A 105 7.80 18.16 26.76
N PRO A 106 7.84 19.09 27.75
CA PRO A 106 7.85 18.73 29.17
C PRO A 106 6.59 17.97 29.65
N GLN A 107 5.50 18.07 28.90
CA GLN A 107 4.22 17.44 29.22
C GLN A 107 4.08 16.01 28.67
N LEU A 108 5.01 15.56 27.82
CA LEU A 108 4.92 14.24 27.22
C LEU A 108 5.59 13.18 28.07
N SER A 109 5.18 11.92 27.88
CA SER A 109 5.72 10.78 28.61
C SER A 109 7.14 10.44 28.12
N ASP A 110 8.04 10.16 29.07
CA ASP A 110 9.39 9.63 28.80
C ASP A 110 9.35 8.21 28.21
N SER A 111 8.29 7.47 28.47
CA SER A 111 8.13 6.14 27.96
C SER A 111 7.49 6.19 26.58
N PRO A 112 8.22 5.82 25.52
CA PRO A 112 7.63 5.73 24.19
C PRO A 112 6.57 4.66 24.16
N GLY A 113 5.60 4.80 23.28
CA GLY A 113 4.67 3.73 22.93
C GLY A 113 5.40 2.51 22.34
N SER A 114 4.67 1.42 22.14
CA SER A 114 5.23 0.22 21.53
C SER A 114 5.50 0.42 20.04
N ASN A 115 6.72 0.10 19.59
CA ASN A 115 7.13 0.12 18.19
C ASN A 115 6.92 -1.23 17.49
N LYS A 116 6.26 -2.19 18.15
CA LYS A 116 6.04 -3.53 17.60
C LYS A 116 5.41 -3.49 16.21
N ARG A 117 4.32 -2.75 16.05
CA ARG A 117 3.60 -2.66 14.78
C ARG A 117 4.40 -1.97 13.66
N TYR A 118 5.24 -1.02 14.02
CA TYR A 118 6.17 -0.39 13.10
C TYR A 118 7.24 -1.39 12.60
N MET A 119 7.77 -2.21 13.53
CA MET A 119 8.75 -3.24 13.20
C MET A 119 8.14 -4.36 12.34
N GLU A 120 6.92 -4.80 12.66
CA GLU A 120 6.18 -5.78 11.86
C GLU A 120 5.94 -5.28 10.44
N PHE A 121 5.63 -4.00 10.28
CA PHE A 121 5.49 -3.38 8.97
C PHE A 121 6.82 -3.33 8.21
N ALA A 122 7.90 -2.90 8.83
CA ALA A 122 9.22 -2.87 8.21
C ALA A 122 9.66 -4.27 7.73
N ASP A 123 9.47 -5.30 8.56
CA ASP A 123 9.75 -6.69 8.16
C ASP A 123 8.85 -7.16 7.02
N ALA A 124 7.56 -6.80 7.05
CA ALA A 124 6.61 -7.17 6.00
C ALA A 124 6.98 -6.64 4.62
N ILE A 125 7.55 -5.44 4.53
CA ILE A 125 8.09 -4.86 3.28
C ILE A 125 9.55 -5.23 3.03
N GLY A 126 10.09 -6.23 3.75
CA GLY A 126 11.43 -6.78 3.49
C GLY A 126 12.60 -5.97 4.03
N ILE A 127 12.35 -4.95 4.85
CA ILE A 127 13.41 -4.15 5.46
C ILE A 127 14.08 -4.94 6.57
N LYS A 128 15.38 -5.17 6.43
CA LYS A 128 16.18 -5.85 7.45
C LYS A 128 16.35 -4.96 8.66
N VAL A 129 16.00 -5.52 9.81
CA VAL A 129 16.18 -4.87 11.10
C VAL A 129 17.55 -5.26 11.65
N GLU A 130 18.33 -4.25 12.03
CA GLU A 130 19.63 -4.43 12.66
C GLU A 130 19.47 -4.71 14.15
N GLU A 131 20.11 -5.77 14.62
CA GLU A 131 20.23 -6.07 16.05
C GLU A 131 21.59 -5.60 16.58
N VAL A 132 21.56 -4.76 17.62
CA VAL A 132 22.76 -4.25 18.29
C VAL A 132 22.59 -4.49 19.78
N ASP A 133 23.52 -5.23 20.38
CA ASP A 133 23.55 -5.55 21.83
C ASP A 133 22.20 -6.13 22.35
N GLY A 134 21.58 -7.04 21.60
CA GLY A 134 20.31 -7.68 21.94
C GLY A 134 19.10 -6.75 21.82
N ARG A 135 19.25 -5.60 21.16
CA ARG A 135 18.16 -4.65 20.89
C ARG A 135 18.01 -4.42 19.40
N PHE A 136 16.78 -4.32 18.95
CA PHE A 136 16.48 -3.99 17.57
C PHE A 136 16.53 -2.47 17.33
N LYS A 137 17.36 -2.06 16.37
CA LYS A 137 17.40 -0.67 15.91
C LYS A 137 16.19 -0.42 15.02
N LEU A 138 15.41 0.63 15.33
CA LEU A 138 14.28 1.00 14.51
C LEU A 138 14.79 1.52 13.15
N PRO A 139 14.38 0.89 12.02
CA PRO A 139 14.78 1.36 10.71
C PRO A 139 14.13 2.72 10.41
N THR A 140 14.74 3.46 9.50
CA THR A 140 14.12 4.63 8.86
C THR A 140 13.52 4.14 7.54
N LEU A 141 12.27 4.51 7.27
CA LEU A 141 11.53 4.09 6.08
C LEU A 141 11.34 5.29 5.14
N ASP A 142 12.47 5.81 4.63
CA ASP A 142 12.45 6.89 3.65
C ASP A 142 11.83 6.40 2.34
N GLU A 143 11.08 7.26 1.64
CA GLU A 143 10.36 6.92 0.43
C GLU A 143 11.27 6.28 -0.63
N ASP A 144 12.42 6.90 -0.93
CA ASP A 144 13.38 6.41 -1.92
C ASP A 144 13.90 5.00 -1.58
N PHE A 145 13.96 4.68 -0.30
CA PHE A 145 14.46 3.38 0.16
C PHE A 145 13.40 2.27 0.08
N VAL A 146 12.13 2.60 0.37
CA VAL A 146 11.05 1.61 0.45
C VAL A 146 10.22 1.52 -0.84
N LYS A 147 10.32 2.49 -1.73
CA LYS A 147 9.61 2.48 -3.01
C LYS A 147 9.92 1.20 -3.80
N GLY A 148 8.88 0.56 -4.30
CA GLY A 148 8.97 -0.69 -5.04
C GLY A 148 9.09 -1.95 -4.17
N GLU A 149 9.23 -1.84 -2.84
CA GLU A 149 9.28 -3.02 -1.97
C GLU A 149 7.97 -3.80 -2.04
N PRO A 150 8.05 -5.15 -2.17
CA PRO A 150 6.89 -6.00 -2.29
C PRO A 150 6.24 -6.26 -0.94
N ALA A 151 4.91 -6.34 -0.92
CA ALA A 151 4.15 -6.77 0.23
C ALA A 151 2.86 -7.48 -0.18
N LYS A 152 2.24 -8.18 0.76
CA LYS A 152 0.87 -8.67 0.65
C LYS A 152 0.02 -7.86 1.63
N VAL A 153 -1.09 -7.31 1.16
CA VAL A 153 -1.97 -6.48 2.00
C VAL A 153 -3.37 -7.05 2.09
N LYS A 154 -4.01 -6.79 3.23
CA LYS A 154 -5.43 -7.04 3.41
C LYS A 154 -6.19 -5.72 3.30
N VAL A 155 -7.08 -5.65 2.32
CA VAL A 155 -7.95 -4.50 2.06
C VAL A 155 -9.33 -4.76 2.64
N VAL A 156 -9.88 -3.74 3.29
CA VAL A 156 -11.27 -3.69 3.73
C VAL A 156 -11.91 -2.40 3.24
N HIS A 157 -13.23 -2.35 3.29
CA HIS A 157 -13.96 -1.12 3.00
C HIS A 157 -14.20 -0.33 4.28
N ASP A 158 -13.80 0.94 4.26
CA ASP A 158 -14.16 1.93 5.26
C ASP A 158 -15.39 2.68 4.77
N LYS A 159 -16.44 2.76 5.58
CA LYS A 159 -17.69 3.40 5.24
C LYS A 159 -17.88 4.62 6.13
N TRP A 160 -18.24 5.74 5.54
CA TRP A 160 -18.62 6.97 6.28
C TRP A 160 -19.70 7.73 5.55
N LEU A 161 -20.36 8.64 6.26
CA LEU A 161 -21.32 9.55 5.65
C LEU A 161 -20.58 10.77 5.10
N GLY A 162 -20.78 11.05 3.82
CA GLY A 162 -20.34 12.27 3.18
C GLY A 162 -21.05 13.51 3.73
N ARG A 163 -20.62 14.70 3.33
CA ARG A 163 -21.20 15.96 3.80
C ARG A 163 -22.68 16.13 3.43
N GLU A 164 -23.12 15.49 2.36
CA GLU A 164 -24.49 15.52 1.86
C GLU A 164 -25.35 14.35 2.38
N GLY A 165 -24.77 13.52 3.27
CA GLY A 165 -25.45 12.35 3.85
C GLY A 165 -25.33 11.07 3.02
N ASP A 166 -24.61 11.10 1.91
CA ASP A 166 -24.37 9.94 1.06
C ASP A 166 -23.40 8.96 1.74
N GLU A 167 -23.67 7.67 1.62
CA GLU A 167 -22.73 6.62 2.09
C GLU A 167 -21.52 6.59 1.16
N MET A 168 -20.36 6.94 1.70
CA MET A 168 -19.07 6.87 1.01
C MET A 168 -18.35 5.60 1.39
N ILE A 169 -17.74 4.96 0.41
CA ILE A 169 -16.95 3.73 0.59
C ILE A 169 -15.55 3.98 0.04
N SER A 170 -14.52 3.65 0.81
CA SER A 170 -13.15 3.62 0.30
C SER A 170 -12.42 2.35 0.70
N PRO A 171 -11.54 1.85 -0.19
CA PRO A 171 -10.64 0.75 0.16
C PRO A 171 -9.57 1.26 1.13
N LYS A 172 -9.17 0.42 2.09
CA LYS A 172 -8.17 0.72 3.07
C LYS A 172 -7.40 -0.52 3.48
N VAL A 173 -6.09 -0.41 3.49
CA VAL A 173 -5.23 -1.47 4.02
C VAL A 173 -5.29 -1.49 5.54
N ILE A 174 -5.58 -2.65 6.11
CA ILE A 174 -5.61 -2.86 7.57
C ILE A 174 -4.44 -3.67 8.09
N ASP A 175 -3.93 -4.59 7.28
CA ASP A 175 -2.78 -5.44 7.61
C ASP A 175 -1.83 -5.54 6.43
N VAL A 176 -0.53 -5.65 6.75
CA VAL A 176 0.56 -5.82 5.78
C VAL A 176 1.35 -7.06 6.17
N PHE A 177 1.58 -7.93 5.21
CA PHE A 177 2.29 -9.20 5.38
C PHE A 177 3.43 -9.31 4.38
N LYS A 178 4.40 -10.16 4.70
CA LYS A 178 5.50 -10.46 3.81
C LYS A 178 5.04 -11.19 2.56
N TRP A 179 5.46 -10.72 1.40
CA TRP A 179 5.33 -11.43 0.15
C TRP A 179 6.62 -12.23 -0.13
N SER A 180 6.64 -13.51 0.25
CA SER A 180 7.84 -14.36 0.29
C SER A 180 8.59 -14.47 -1.04
N ASN A 181 7.88 -14.39 -2.17
CA ASN A 181 8.46 -14.47 -3.51
C ASN A 181 8.48 -13.12 -4.24
N GLY A 182 8.06 -12.06 -3.56
CA GLY A 182 8.05 -10.71 -4.11
C GLY A 182 9.48 -10.20 -4.36
N LYS A 183 9.64 -9.45 -5.44
CA LYS A 183 10.89 -8.78 -5.77
C LYS A 183 10.67 -7.29 -5.78
N LYS A 184 11.68 -6.54 -5.33
CA LYS A 184 11.65 -5.08 -5.44
C LYS A 184 11.64 -4.66 -6.91
N VAL A 185 10.80 -3.70 -7.23
CA VAL A 185 10.73 -3.05 -8.55
C VAL A 185 11.50 -1.74 -8.48
N TYR A 186 12.50 -1.58 -9.35
CA TYR A 186 13.40 -0.42 -9.34
C TYR A 186 13.05 0.64 -10.37
N ASP A 187 12.42 0.23 -11.46
CA ASP A 187 11.95 1.14 -12.51
C ASP A 187 10.51 1.59 -12.23
N ASP A 188 10.05 2.60 -12.97
CA ASP A 188 8.69 3.08 -12.87
C ASP A 188 7.73 1.91 -12.82
N ILE A 189 7.02 1.80 -11.68
CA ILE A 189 6.07 0.72 -11.45
C ILE A 189 5.11 0.75 -12.63
N PRO A 190 5.09 -0.29 -13.49
CA PRO A 190 4.28 -0.24 -14.69
C PRO A 190 2.82 -0.07 -14.30
N PHE A 191 2.19 0.91 -14.90
CA PHE A 191 0.76 1.19 -14.79
C PHE A 191 -0.02 0.24 -15.65
#